data_2f55ea56588f595d0c6406048ca4b14d
#
_entry.id   2f55ea56588f595d0c6406048ca4b14d
#
_cell.length_a   1.000
_cell.length_b   1.000
_cell.length_c   1.000
_cell.angle_alpha   90.00
_cell.angle_beta   90.00
_cell.angle_gamma   90.00
#
_symmetry.space_group_name_H-M   'P 1'
#
loop_
_entity.id
_entity.type
_entity.pdbx_description
1 polymer ?
#
loop_
_entity_poly.entity_id
_entity_poly.type
_entity_poly.pdbx_seq_one_letter_code
_entity_poly.pdbx_strand_id
1 'polypeptide(L)'
;MFALSNISGFITSYACRYLLRRFDRLTVLRGGIIGLVLAMWGMAFAPVFPLFLLCSFVFGLSLGVLGLVPNILVPMGSSPERKQQMLSGLHTMYGMASLLAPLLAAGVEHFSGSWRWTFAAASLAPLILFAYTFHRSHRSLHTKAMSYTSEEHRAHKKKNFKPQLFLAVMLSLAVAAEIMVSSRLALYMQRTWNFDMEASSLYVTYFFICMMLGRFLFAVVHFKRSPQFLLSCSLIATAVFILAGVFIHPLFLAATGFTIAPFYPLAISWISSEFPQDLDAAVSYMMATDSLMLIIMHLGIGKLTDLFSIQEAMLWGLGFVAISLCMVNSFTLLFRRQPRPVLQEATVK
;
A
#
# COMPACT_ATOMS: atom_id res chain seq x y z
N MET A 1 -6.44 11.66 -14.15
CA MET A 1 -6.86 11.31 -12.78
C MET A 1 -5.74 10.58 -12.02
N PHE A 2 -5.18 9.45 -12.49
CA PHE A 2 -4.10 8.69 -11.81
C PHE A 2 -2.85 9.51 -11.49
N ALA A 3 -2.35 10.33 -12.43
CA ALA A 3 -1.19 11.20 -12.17
C ALA A 3 -1.44 12.18 -11.02
N LEU A 4 -2.64 12.77 -10.99
CA LEU A 4 -3.03 13.70 -9.93
C LEU A 4 -3.11 13.01 -8.56
N SER A 5 -3.63 11.78 -8.49
CA SER A 5 -3.68 10.98 -7.27
C SER A 5 -2.27 10.60 -6.77
N ASN A 6 -1.34 10.26 -7.64
CA ASN A 6 0.05 9.96 -7.26
C ASN A 6 0.79 11.20 -6.76
N ILE A 7 0.58 12.36 -7.40
CA ILE A 7 1.11 13.65 -6.91
C ILE A 7 0.54 13.97 -5.53
N SER A 8 -0.77 13.78 -5.34
CA SER A 8 -1.42 13.97 -4.04
C SER A 8 -0.84 13.04 -2.98
N GLY A 9 -0.62 11.75 -3.31
CA GLY A 9 0.00 10.78 -2.41
C GLY A 9 1.40 11.18 -1.97
N PHE A 10 2.22 11.67 -2.90
CA PHE A 10 3.56 12.18 -2.61
C PHE A 10 3.51 13.40 -1.66
N ILE A 11 2.66 14.38 -1.96
CA ILE A 11 2.46 15.57 -1.11
C ILE A 11 2.01 15.17 0.29
N THR A 12 1.04 14.22 0.37
CA THR A 12 0.52 13.74 1.64
C THR A 12 1.60 13.08 2.50
N SER A 13 2.51 12.32 1.90
CA SER A 13 3.59 11.66 2.62
C SER A 13 4.47 12.64 3.38
N TYR A 14 4.73 13.81 2.80
CA TYR A 14 5.44 14.90 3.46
C TYR A 14 4.57 15.64 4.48
N ALA A 15 3.34 15.98 4.10
CA ALA A 15 2.40 16.70 4.96
C ALA A 15 2.05 15.90 6.22
N CYS A 16 1.78 14.59 6.09
CA CYS A 16 1.49 13.70 7.20
C CYS A 16 2.63 13.64 8.21
N ARG A 17 3.89 13.59 7.74
CA ARG A 17 5.04 13.59 8.63
C ARG A 17 5.09 14.84 9.51
N TYR A 18 4.72 16.02 8.96
CA TYR A 18 4.63 17.27 9.71
C TYR A 18 3.42 17.25 10.66
N LEU A 19 2.26 16.79 10.18
CA LEU A 19 1.03 16.73 10.97
C LEU A 19 1.16 15.77 12.17
N LEU A 20 1.76 14.59 11.98
CA LEU A 20 1.97 13.59 13.03
C LEU A 20 2.94 14.04 14.13
N ARG A 21 3.74 15.09 13.89
CA ARG A 21 4.57 15.73 14.92
C ARG A 21 3.81 16.74 15.77
N ARG A 22 2.78 17.38 15.20
CA ARG A 22 1.98 18.40 15.89
C ARG A 22 0.73 17.84 16.54
N PHE A 23 0.11 16.86 15.89
CA PHE A 23 -1.17 16.28 16.30
C PHE A 23 -1.00 14.80 16.60
N ASP A 24 -1.89 14.26 17.45
CA ASP A 24 -1.97 12.83 17.66
C ASP A 24 -2.47 12.11 16.39
N ARG A 25 -2.09 10.84 16.26
CA ARG A 25 -2.36 10.02 15.06
C ARG A 25 -3.85 9.87 14.76
N LEU A 26 -4.67 9.76 15.82
CA LEU A 26 -6.12 9.62 15.67
C LEU A 26 -6.75 10.92 15.14
N THR A 27 -6.28 12.08 15.58
CA THR A 27 -6.74 13.38 15.06
C THR A 27 -6.36 13.54 13.58
N VAL A 28 -5.16 13.15 13.18
CA VAL A 28 -4.75 13.17 11.76
C VAL A 28 -5.62 12.23 10.94
N LEU A 29 -5.89 11.03 11.44
CA LEU A 29 -6.80 10.07 10.77
C LEU A 29 -8.20 10.65 10.58
N ARG A 30 -8.78 11.26 11.63
CA ARG A 30 -10.10 11.91 11.57
C ARG A 30 -10.13 13.03 10.53
N GLY A 31 -9.08 13.86 10.49
CA GLY A 31 -8.95 14.90 9.48
C GLY A 31 -8.93 14.34 8.05
N GLY A 32 -8.20 13.23 7.84
CA GLY A 32 -8.19 12.52 6.56
C GLY A 32 -9.56 11.96 6.18
N ILE A 33 -10.30 11.36 7.12
CA ILE A 33 -11.64 10.84 6.87
C ILE A 33 -12.62 11.96 6.50
N ILE A 34 -12.62 13.07 7.23
CA ILE A 34 -13.47 14.23 6.93
C ILE A 34 -13.13 14.78 5.53
N GLY A 35 -11.84 14.98 5.23
CA GLY A 35 -11.39 15.43 3.92
C GLY A 35 -11.85 14.51 2.79
N LEU A 36 -11.79 13.19 3.01
CA LEU A 36 -12.27 12.19 2.05
C LEU A 36 -13.76 12.34 1.79
N VAL A 37 -14.59 12.42 2.85
CA VAL A 37 -16.03 12.55 2.74
C VAL A 37 -16.40 13.84 2.00
N LEU A 38 -15.83 14.97 2.39
CA LEU A 38 -16.08 16.26 1.74
C LEU A 38 -15.66 16.25 0.25
N ALA A 39 -14.54 15.62 -0.07
CA ALA A 39 -14.11 15.47 -1.46
C ALA A 39 -15.07 14.60 -2.28
N MET A 40 -15.54 13.48 -1.72
CA MET A 40 -16.51 12.61 -2.39
C MET A 40 -17.83 13.33 -2.65
N TRP A 41 -18.36 14.07 -1.69
CA TRP A 41 -19.55 14.88 -1.88
C TRP A 41 -19.29 16.01 -2.88
N GLY A 42 -18.13 16.66 -2.80
CA GLY A 42 -17.73 17.67 -3.79
C GLY A 42 -17.71 17.10 -5.21
N MET A 43 -17.20 15.88 -5.42
CA MET A 43 -17.23 15.20 -6.72
C MET A 43 -18.65 14.84 -7.17
N ALA A 44 -19.51 14.39 -6.25
CA ALA A 44 -20.91 14.07 -6.55
C ALA A 44 -21.68 15.29 -7.06
N PHE A 45 -21.45 16.45 -6.47
CA PHE A 45 -22.19 17.68 -6.77
C PHE A 45 -21.43 18.69 -7.65
N ALA A 46 -20.22 18.39 -8.12
CA ALA A 46 -19.44 19.30 -8.96
C ALA A 46 -20.19 19.69 -10.25
N PRO A 47 -20.56 20.95 -10.44
CA PRO A 47 -21.26 21.40 -11.65
C PRO A 47 -20.34 21.54 -12.86
N VAL A 48 -19.02 21.74 -12.61
CA VAL A 48 -18.00 21.95 -13.64
C VAL A 48 -16.79 21.07 -13.42
N PHE A 49 -16.13 20.69 -14.51
CA PHE A 49 -14.98 19.78 -14.49
C PHE A 49 -13.78 20.29 -13.66
N PRO A 50 -13.41 21.58 -13.67
CA PRO A 50 -12.31 22.06 -12.80
C PRO A 50 -12.59 21.84 -11.30
N LEU A 51 -13.83 22.04 -10.84
CA LEU A 51 -14.19 21.79 -9.45
C LEU A 51 -14.12 20.29 -9.12
N PHE A 52 -14.56 19.42 -10.04
CA PHE A 52 -14.41 17.98 -9.91
C PHE A 52 -12.93 17.59 -9.77
N LEU A 53 -12.02 18.18 -10.56
CA LEU A 53 -10.58 17.95 -10.44
C LEU A 53 -10.01 18.42 -9.11
N LEU A 54 -10.45 19.57 -8.60
CA LEU A 54 -10.05 20.07 -7.29
C LEU A 54 -10.49 19.11 -6.18
N CYS A 55 -11.74 18.66 -6.22
CA CYS A 55 -12.25 17.65 -5.28
C CYS A 55 -11.48 16.33 -5.40
N SER A 56 -11.13 15.89 -6.62
CA SER A 56 -10.31 14.70 -6.85
C SER A 56 -8.90 14.85 -6.27
N PHE A 57 -8.32 16.05 -6.28
CA PHE A 57 -7.04 16.31 -5.66
C PHE A 57 -7.14 16.19 -4.13
N VAL A 58 -8.15 16.81 -3.51
CA VAL A 58 -8.42 16.70 -2.05
C VAL A 58 -8.70 15.24 -1.67
N PHE A 59 -9.44 14.50 -2.49
CA PHE A 59 -9.66 13.06 -2.34
C PHE A 59 -8.34 12.29 -2.28
N GLY A 60 -7.42 12.56 -3.21
CA GLY A 60 -6.10 11.93 -3.24
C GLY A 60 -5.25 12.25 -2.01
N LEU A 61 -5.25 13.51 -1.54
CA LEU A 61 -4.59 13.89 -0.27
C LEU A 61 -5.15 13.09 0.91
N SER A 62 -6.46 12.97 0.99
CA SER A 62 -7.16 12.27 2.07
C SER A 62 -6.89 10.76 2.03
N LEU A 63 -6.89 10.14 0.83
CA LEU A 63 -6.49 8.75 0.64
C LEU A 63 -5.05 8.51 1.08
N GLY A 64 -4.14 9.44 0.84
CA GLY A 64 -2.76 9.35 1.32
C GLY A 64 -2.68 9.29 2.85
N VAL A 65 -3.49 10.09 3.57
CA VAL A 65 -3.59 10.00 5.05
C VAL A 65 -4.12 8.63 5.47
N LEU A 66 -5.19 8.14 4.83
CA LEU A 66 -5.80 6.84 5.14
C LEU A 66 -4.91 5.65 4.73
N GLY A 67 -4.04 5.83 3.76
CA GLY A 67 -3.03 4.83 3.42
C GLY A 67 -1.87 4.79 4.42
N LEU A 68 -1.49 5.95 4.99
CA LEU A 68 -0.33 6.06 5.87
C LEU A 68 -0.66 5.74 7.34
N VAL A 69 -1.67 6.41 7.90
CA VAL A 69 -1.92 6.38 9.36
C VAL A 69 -2.31 4.99 9.87
N PRO A 70 -3.16 4.20 9.23
CA PRO A 70 -3.45 2.83 9.65
C PRO A 70 -2.23 1.90 9.64
N ASN A 71 -1.31 2.08 8.67
CA ASN A 71 -0.05 1.33 8.60
C ASN A 71 0.92 1.65 9.76
N ILE A 72 0.68 2.74 10.48
CA ILE A 72 1.37 3.07 11.72
C ILE A 72 0.60 2.54 12.94
N LEU A 73 -0.71 2.79 12.99
CA LEU A 73 -1.54 2.45 14.15
C LEU A 73 -1.66 0.95 14.36
N VAL A 74 -1.85 0.16 13.29
CA VAL A 74 -2.03 -1.29 13.39
C VAL A 74 -0.82 -1.98 14.01
N PRO A 75 0.43 -1.79 13.53
CA PRO A 75 1.57 -2.43 14.18
C PRO A 75 1.88 -1.89 15.58
N MET A 76 1.50 -0.65 15.89
CA MET A 76 1.64 -0.09 17.25
C MET A 76 0.63 -0.66 18.24
N GLY A 77 -0.58 -0.93 17.79
CA GLY A 77 -1.66 -1.51 18.60
C GLY A 77 -1.63 -3.04 18.68
N SER A 78 -0.70 -3.70 17.98
CA SER A 78 -0.62 -5.16 17.89
C SER A 78 0.54 -5.71 18.71
N SER A 79 0.36 -6.89 19.29
CA SER A 79 1.47 -7.62 19.90
C SER A 79 2.51 -8.01 18.83
N PRO A 80 3.81 -8.16 19.19
CA PRO A 80 4.86 -8.50 18.23
C PRO A 80 4.53 -9.72 17.35
N GLU A 81 3.88 -10.72 17.95
CA GLU A 81 3.53 -11.99 17.30
C GLU A 81 2.39 -11.82 16.27
N ARG A 82 1.49 -10.85 16.49
CA ARG A 82 0.28 -10.64 15.68
C ARG A 82 0.39 -9.50 14.67
N LYS A 83 1.46 -8.70 14.70
CA LYS A 83 1.64 -7.54 13.78
C LYS A 83 1.42 -7.91 12.32
N GLN A 84 2.04 -9.00 11.89
CA GLN A 84 1.93 -9.49 10.52
C GLN A 84 0.49 -9.85 10.15
N GLN A 85 -0.20 -10.58 11.05
CA GLN A 85 -1.60 -10.98 10.83
C GLN A 85 -2.53 -9.78 10.76
N MET A 86 -2.36 -8.82 11.68
CA MET A 86 -3.20 -7.61 11.73
C MET A 86 -2.98 -6.74 10.48
N LEU A 87 -1.75 -6.56 10.03
CA LEU A 87 -1.45 -5.83 8.77
C LEU A 87 -2.00 -6.57 7.56
N SER A 88 -1.84 -7.90 7.49
CA SER A 88 -2.43 -8.70 6.40
C SER A 88 -3.96 -8.61 6.39
N GLY A 89 -4.60 -8.63 7.56
CA GLY A 89 -6.04 -8.41 7.71
C GLY A 89 -6.47 -7.02 7.20
N LEU A 90 -5.75 -5.96 7.56
CA LEU A 90 -6.01 -4.60 7.05
C LEU A 90 -5.99 -4.57 5.53
N HIS A 91 -4.97 -5.18 4.91
CA HIS A 91 -4.85 -5.20 3.45
C HIS A 91 -5.80 -6.18 2.76
N THR A 92 -6.31 -7.21 3.48
CA THR A 92 -7.41 -8.06 2.98
C THR A 92 -8.69 -7.24 2.80
N MET A 93 -9.00 -6.34 3.74
CA MET A 93 -10.18 -5.45 3.61
C MET A 93 -10.08 -4.56 2.37
N TYR A 94 -8.89 -4.10 2.00
CA TYR A 94 -8.67 -3.38 0.74
C TYR A 94 -9.05 -4.23 -0.48
N GLY A 95 -8.62 -5.50 -0.52
CA GLY A 95 -8.98 -6.43 -1.60
C GLY A 95 -10.47 -6.69 -1.67
N MET A 96 -11.13 -6.90 -0.52
CA MET A 96 -12.59 -7.06 -0.46
C MET A 96 -13.33 -5.82 -0.98
N ALA A 97 -12.93 -4.64 -0.54
CA ALA A 97 -13.52 -3.38 -0.99
C ALA A 97 -13.35 -3.17 -2.50
N SER A 98 -12.19 -3.55 -3.06
CA SER A 98 -11.92 -3.47 -4.49
C SER A 98 -12.83 -4.37 -5.33
N LEU A 99 -13.20 -5.55 -4.81
CA LEU A 99 -14.16 -6.45 -5.46
C LEU A 99 -15.61 -5.96 -5.33
N LEU A 100 -15.97 -5.30 -4.23
CA LEU A 100 -17.32 -4.80 -3.99
C LEU A 100 -17.58 -3.46 -4.68
N ALA A 101 -16.54 -2.64 -4.92
CA ALA A 101 -16.69 -1.30 -5.48
C ALA A 101 -17.40 -1.26 -6.85
N PRO A 102 -17.08 -2.14 -7.83
CA PRO A 102 -17.81 -2.19 -9.09
C PRO A 102 -19.29 -2.55 -8.93
N LEU A 103 -19.61 -3.46 -8.02
CA LEU A 103 -21.00 -3.87 -7.73
C LEU A 103 -21.78 -2.72 -7.10
N LEU A 104 -21.16 -1.98 -6.17
CA LEU A 104 -21.76 -0.77 -5.60
C LEU A 104 -22.01 0.27 -6.69
N ALA A 105 -21.04 0.52 -7.57
CA ALA A 105 -21.17 1.49 -8.64
C ALA A 105 -22.31 1.12 -9.60
N ALA A 106 -22.35 -0.13 -10.07
CA ALA A 106 -23.39 -0.62 -10.97
C ALA A 106 -24.79 -0.57 -10.31
N GLY A 107 -24.89 -0.98 -9.04
CA GLY A 107 -26.14 -0.93 -8.29
C GLY A 107 -26.64 0.50 -8.12
N VAL A 108 -25.78 1.42 -7.72
CA VAL A 108 -26.17 2.83 -7.55
C VAL A 108 -26.56 3.45 -8.88
N GLU A 109 -25.83 3.20 -9.96
CA GLU A 109 -26.17 3.70 -11.29
C GLU A 109 -27.51 3.18 -11.78
N HIS A 110 -27.79 1.88 -11.58
CA HIS A 110 -29.05 1.26 -11.93
C HIS A 110 -30.27 1.93 -11.23
N PHE A 111 -30.14 2.22 -9.92
CA PHE A 111 -31.26 2.82 -9.16
C PHE A 111 -31.34 4.34 -9.29
N SER A 112 -30.21 5.03 -9.44
CA SER A 112 -30.19 6.52 -9.44
C SER A 112 -30.07 7.14 -10.83
N GLY A 113 -29.74 6.35 -11.86
CA GLY A 113 -29.50 6.84 -13.22
C GLY A 113 -28.25 7.71 -13.38
N SER A 114 -27.39 7.79 -12.34
CA SER A 114 -26.17 8.62 -12.40
C SER A 114 -25.03 8.05 -11.58
N TRP A 115 -23.89 7.90 -12.23
CA TRP A 115 -22.62 7.47 -11.61
C TRP A 115 -22.17 8.40 -10.47
N ARG A 116 -22.61 9.66 -10.45
CA ARG A 116 -22.24 10.66 -9.44
C ARG A 116 -22.65 10.23 -8.02
N TRP A 117 -23.80 9.60 -7.88
CA TRP A 117 -24.31 9.12 -6.59
C TRP A 117 -23.47 8.00 -5.99
N THR A 118 -22.63 7.33 -6.80
CA THR A 118 -21.66 6.34 -6.31
C THR A 118 -20.68 6.95 -5.31
N PHE A 119 -20.23 8.19 -5.53
CA PHE A 119 -19.36 8.88 -4.57
C PHE A 119 -20.08 9.15 -3.24
N ALA A 120 -21.32 9.62 -3.31
CA ALA A 120 -22.13 9.86 -2.10
C ALA A 120 -22.40 8.55 -1.35
N ALA A 121 -22.77 7.47 -2.04
CA ALA A 121 -23.01 6.16 -1.43
C ALA A 121 -21.72 5.58 -0.80
N ALA A 122 -20.59 5.64 -1.50
CA ALA A 122 -19.32 5.16 -1.01
C ALA A 122 -18.82 5.95 0.22
N SER A 123 -19.24 7.22 0.39
CA SER A 123 -18.88 8.05 1.55
C SER A 123 -19.48 7.56 2.87
N LEU A 124 -20.49 6.68 2.83
CA LEU A 124 -21.11 6.12 4.04
C LEU A 124 -20.11 5.29 4.86
N ALA A 125 -19.25 4.52 4.19
CA ALA A 125 -18.25 3.70 4.89
C ALA A 125 -17.25 4.53 5.71
N PRO A 126 -16.59 5.57 5.16
CA PRO A 126 -15.73 6.45 5.95
C PRO A 126 -16.50 7.26 7.00
N LEU A 127 -17.78 7.61 6.79
CA LEU A 127 -18.60 8.26 7.83
C LEU A 127 -18.84 7.33 9.03
N ILE A 128 -19.17 6.06 8.80
CA ILE A 128 -19.30 5.06 9.86
C ILE A 128 -17.96 4.90 10.61
N LEU A 129 -16.86 4.82 9.88
CA LEU A 129 -15.52 4.75 10.48
C LEU A 129 -15.24 5.99 11.33
N PHE A 130 -15.57 7.19 10.84
CA PHE A 130 -15.41 8.43 11.59
C PHE A 130 -16.15 8.39 12.92
N ALA A 131 -17.44 8.02 12.90
CA ALA A 131 -18.24 7.87 14.12
C ALA A 131 -17.61 6.85 15.08
N TYR A 132 -17.13 5.73 14.56
CA TYR A 132 -16.48 4.69 15.37
C TYR A 132 -15.19 5.18 16.05
N THR A 133 -14.44 6.12 15.45
CA THR A 133 -13.22 6.67 16.06
C THR A 133 -13.46 7.43 17.38
N PHE A 134 -14.70 7.79 17.71
CA PHE A 134 -15.05 8.45 18.97
C PHE A 134 -15.36 7.47 20.11
N HIS A 135 -15.37 6.17 19.84
CA HIS A 135 -15.60 5.18 20.88
C HIS A 135 -14.53 5.26 21.98
N ARG A 136 -14.94 5.15 23.26
CA ARG A 136 -14.08 5.35 24.44
C ARG A 136 -12.85 4.42 24.46
N SER A 137 -12.96 3.24 23.88
CA SER A 137 -11.87 2.25 23.80
C SER A 137 -10.65 2.75 23.03
N HIS A 138 -10.79 3.81 22.22
CA HIS A 138 -9.70 4.35 21.38
C HIS A 138 -8.89 5.46 22.05
N ARG A 139 -9.17 5.81 23.31
CA ARG A 139 -8.40 6.83 24.04
C ARG A 139 -6.92 6.50 24.16
N SER A 140 -6.56 5.23 24.24
CA SER A 140 -5.16 4.77 24.27
C SER A 140 -4.40 5.01 22.95
N LEU A 141 -5.11 5.25 21.85
CA LEU A 141 -4.52 5.55 20.54
C LEU A 141 -4.17 7.04 20.35
N HIS A 142 -4.57 7.90 21.30
CA HIS A 142 -4.13 9.31 21.35
C HIS A 142 -2.68 9.40 21.81
N THR A 143 -1.78 8.84 21.01
CA THR A 143 -0.34 8.92 21.25
C THR A 143 0.30 9.89 20.29
N LYS A 144 0.95 10.94 20.82
CA LYS A 144 1.82 11.79 20.00
C LYS A 144 3.06 11.01 19.58
N ALA A 145 3.62 11.37 18.44
CA ALA A 145 4.97 10.94 18.11
C ALA A 145 5.90 11.32 19.27
N MET A 146 6.84 10.43 19.66
CA MET A 146 7.76 10.71 20.76
C MET A 146 8.49 12.02 20.49
N SER A 147 8.39 12.98 21.43
CA SER A 147 9.14 14.21 21.35
C SER A 147 10.54 13.96 21.89
N TYR A 148 11.49 13.83 21.01
CA TYR A 148 12.91 13.87 21.34
C TYR A 148 13.37 15.31 21.53
N THR A 149 14.43 15.52 22.32
CA THR A 149 15.16 16.79 22.25
C THR A 149 15.66 17.03 20.82
N SER A 150 15.78 18.29 20.42
CA SER A 150 16.11 18.63 19.03
C SER A 150 17.43 18.02 18.53
N GLU A 151 18.39 17.79 19.40
CA GLU A 151 19.69 17.19 19.07
C GLU A 151 19.63 15.65 18.96
N GLU A 152 18.98 14.98 19.91
CA GLU A 152 18.76 13.52 19.86
C GLU A 152 17.95 13.14 18.62
N HIS A 153 16.93 13.94 18.28
CA HIS A 153 16.15 13.74 17.07
C HIS A 153 16.98 13.87 15.79
N ARG A 154 17.89 14.86 15.71
CA ARG A 154 18.78 15.03 14.56
C ARG A 154 19.77 13.88 14.42
N ALA A 155 20.34 13.41 15.52
CA ALA A 155 21.29 12.28 15.51
C ALA A 155 20.59 10.97 15.12
N HIS A 156 19.44 10.65 15.69
CA HIS A 156 18.63 9.48 15.33
C HIS A 156 18.16 9.52 13.88
N LYS A 157 17.67 10.65 13.41
CA LYS A 157 17.25 10.86 12.02
C LYS A 157 18.37 10.59 11.03
N LYS A 158 19.59 11.11 11.30
CA LYS A 158 20.76 10.90 10.43
C LYS A 158 21.20 9.42 10.38
N LYS A 159 21.12 8.73 11.52
CA LYS A 159 21.52 7.32 11.65
C LYS A 159 20.55 6.37 10.96
N ASN A 160 19.25 6.64 11.02
CA ASN A 160 18.21 5.74 10.52
C ASN A 160 17.77 6.03 9.07
N PHE A 161 18.13 7.19 8.51
CA PHE A 161 17.67 7.60 7.17
C PHE A 161 18.03 6.60 6.07
N LYS A 162 19.30 6.19 5.98
CA LYS A 162 19.77 5.29 4.91
C LYS A 162 19.07 3.91 4.96
N PRO A 163 19.01 3.20 6.11
CA PRO A 163 18.31 1.92 6.16
C PRO A 163 16.80 2.04 5.98
N GLN A 164 16.16 3.13 6.44
CA GLN A 164 14.74 3.37 6.18
C GLN A 164 14.46 3.60 4.69
N LEU A 165 15.26 4.43 4.03
CA LEU A 165 15.12 4.66 2.58
C LEU A 165 15.40 3.39 1.77
N PHE A 166 16.37 2.58 2.19
CA PHE A 166 16.67 1.31 1.53
C PHE A 166 15.47 0.36 1.59
N LEU A 167 14.84 0.16 2.75
CA LEU A 167 13.65 -0.68 2.88
C LEU A 167 12.44 -0.07 2.16
N ALA A 168 12.32 1.26 2.13
CA ALA A 168 11.28 1.95 1.38
C ALA A 168 11.41 1.68 -0.13
N VAL A 169 12.60 1.82 -0.71
CA VAL A 169 12.86 1.53 -2.13
C VAL A 169 12.65 0.04 -2.44
N MET A 170 13.12 -0.85 -1.56
CA MET A 170 12.89 -2.30 -1.69
C MET A 170 11.39 -2.63 -1.81
N LEU A 171 10.57 -2.05 -0.94
CA LEU A 171 9.14 -2.25 -0.94
C LEU A 171 8.51 -1.65 -2.21
N SER A 172 8.89 -0.44 -2.59
CA SER A 172 8.34 0.25 -3.75
C SER A 172 8.62 -0.49 -5.06
N LEU A 173 9.75 -1.18 -5.18
CA LEU A 173 10.04 -2.04 -6.33
C LEU A 173 9.07 -3.22 -6.42
N ALA A 174 8.77 -3.88 -5.30
CA ALA A 174 7.80 -4.98 -5.30
C ALA A 174 6.38 -4.49 -5.60
N VAL A 175 5.98 -3.34 -5.04
CA VAL A 175 4.70 -2.68 -5.36
C VAL A 175 4.64 -2.30 -6.84
N ALA A 176 5.73 -1.80 -7.42
CA ALA A 176 5.79 -1.50 -8.84
C ALA A 176 5.58 -2.76 -9.71
N ALA A 177 6.15 -3.91 -9.31
CA ALA A 177 5.90 -5.18 -9.99
C ALA A 177 4.42 -5.61 -9.87
N GLU A 178 3.82 -5.51 -8.67
CA GLU A 178 2.40 -5.80 -8.43
C GLU A 178 1.49 -4.96 -9.33
N ILE A 179 1.68 -3.64 -9.31
CA ILE A 179 0.85 -2.70 -10.09
C ILE A 179 1.11 -2.81 -11.58
N MET A 180 2.35 -3.11 -11.99
CA MET A 180 2.67 -3.35 -13.40
C MET A 180 1.86 -4.54 -13.93
N VAL A 181 1.92 -5.70 -13.27
CA VAL A 181 1.17 -6.88 -13.69
C VAL A 181 -0.33 -6.58 -13.70
N SER A 182 -0.91 -6.09 -12.61
CA SER A 182 -2.36 -5.86 -12.50
C SER A 182 -2.88 -4.83 -13.50
N SER A 183 -2.14 -3.74 -13.74
CA SER A 183 -2.58 -2.67 -14.65
C SER A 183 -2.39 -2.98 -16.13
N ARG A 184 -1.50 -3.91 -16.46
CA ARG A 184 -1.22 -4.30 -17.85
C ARG A 184 -1.83 -5.64 -18.26
N LEU A 185 -2.37 -6.40 -17.32
CA LEU A 185 -2.87 -7.75 -17.57
C LEU A 185 -3.98 -7.78 -18.62
N ALA A 186 -4.99 -6.90 -18.54
CA ALA A 186 -6.04 -6.83 -19.54
C ALA A 186 -5.48 -6.52 -20.95
N LEU A 187 -4.58 -5.55 -21.06
CA LEU A 187 -3.94 -5.20 -22.32
C LEU A 187 -3.09 -6.36 -22.88
N TYR A 188 -2.39 -7.09 -22.00
CA TYR A 188 -1.64 -8.29 -22.36
C TYR A 188 -2.55 -9.37 -22.95
N MET A 189 -3.70 -9.63 -22.29
CA MET A 189 -4.68 -10.60 -22.78
C MET A 189 -5.24 -10.23 -24.15
N GLN A 190 -5.55 -8.94 -24.37
CA GLN A 190 -6.06 -8.47 -25.64
C GLN A 190 -5.02 -8.57 -26.76
N ARG A 191 -3.78 -8.10 -26.52
CA ARG A 191 -2.77 -7.99 -27.56
C ARG A 191 -2.02 -9.28 -27.86
N THR A 192 -1.84 -10.15 -26.85
CA THR A 192 -1.05 -11.39 -26.99
C THR A 192 -1.93 -12.60 -27.24
N TRP A 193 -3.12 -12.64 -26.62
CA TRP A 193 -4.03 -13.78 -26.69
C TRP A 193 -5.29 -13.50 -27.50
N ASN A 194 -5.44 -12.29 -28.05
CA ASN A 194 -6.60 -11.85 -28.84
C ASN A 194 -7.95 -12.01 -28.13
N PHE A 195 -7.95 -11.89 -26.80
CA PHE A 195 -9.19 -11.92 -26.03
C PHE A 195 -9.96 -10.61 -26.18
N ASP A 196 -11.29 -10.69 -26.12
CA ASP A 196 -12.12 -9.51 -26.06
C ASP A 196 -11.96 -8.76 -24.71
N MET A 197 -12.60 -7.61 -24.59
CA MET A 197 -12.50 -6.77 -23.38
C MET A 197 -13.06 -7.47 -22.14
N GLU A 198 -14.15 -8.22 -22.30
CA GLU A 198 -14.83 -8.89 -21.19
C GLU A 198 -13.95 -10.02 -20.64
N ALA A 199 -13.50 -10.94 -21.48
CA ALA A 199 -12.61 -12.03 -21.08
C ALA A 199 -11.29 -11.50 -20.49
N SER A 200 -10.71 -10.43 -21.10
CA SER A 200 -9.48 -9.80 -20.58
C SER A 200 -9.65 -9.21 -19.19
N SER A 201 -10.80 -8.62 -18.90
CA SER A 201 -11.13 -8.03 -17.61
C SER A 201 -11.31 -9.10 -16.52
N LEU A 202 -11.76 -10.31 -16.87
CA LEU A 202 -11.84 -11.43 -15.93
C LEU A 202 -10.47 -11.83 -15.37
N TYR A 203 -9.40 -11.77 -16.16
CA TYR A 203 -8.04 -12.06 -15.66
C TYR A 203 -7.58 -11.05 -14.61
N VAL A 204 -7.96 -9.78 -14.76
CA VAL A 204 -7.69 -8.76 -13.73
C VAL A 204 -8.49 -9.06 -12.46
N THR A 205 -9.74 -9.49 -12.61
CA THR A 205 -10.57 -9.91 -11.48
C THR A 205 -9.95 -11.12 -10.77
N TYR A 206 -9.46 -12.11 -11.50
CA TYR A 206 -8.75 -13.27 -10.93
C TYR A 206 -7.49 -12.85 -10.18
N PHE A 207 -6.72 -11.88 -10.72
CA PHE A 207 -5.56 -11.33 -10.04
C PHE A 207 -5.95 -10.76 -8.66
N PHE A 208 -6.99 -9.94 -8.58
CA PHE A 208 -7.41 -9.35 -7.31
C PHE A 208 -8.04 -10.36 -6.34
N ILE A 209 -8.74 -11.39 -6.84
CA ILE A 209 -9.22 -12.51 -6.02
C ILE A 209 -8.00 -13.25 -5.42
N CYS A 210 -7.02 -13.62 -6.24
CA CYS A 210 -5.79 -14.27 -5.80
C CYS A 210 -5.05 -13.42 -4.77
N MET A 211 -4.94 -12.10 -4.99
CA MET A 211 -4.33 -11.17 -4.05
C MET A 211 -5.07 -11.12 -2.71
N MET A 212 -6.40 -11.04 -2.75
CA MET A 212 -7.22 -11.07 -1.53
C MET A 212 -7.01 -12.38 -0.75
N LEU A 213 -7.03 -13.53 -1.44
CA LEU A 213 -6.81 -14.84 -0.82
C LEU A 213 -5.40 -14.97 -0.22
N GLY A 214 -4.36 -14.46 -0.89
CA GLY A 214 -3.00 -14.43 -0.38
C GLY A 214 -2.88 -13.61 0.91
N ARG A 215 -3.46 -12.40 0.94
CA ARG A 215 -3.48 -11.55 2.14
C ARG A 215 -4.31 -12.18 3.26
N PHE A 216 -5.46 -12.79 2.93
CA PHE A 216 -6.30 -13.48 3.90
C PHE A 216 -5.58 -14.67 4.54
N LEU A 217 -4.85 -15.47 3.75
CA LEU A 217 -4.04 -16.58 4.27
C LEU A 217 -3.07 -16.08 5.36
N PHE A 218 -2.36 -14.99 5.11
CA PHE A 218 -1.42 -14.40 6.09
C PHE A 218 -2.11 -13.66 7.24
N ALA A 219 -3.40 -13.34 7.12
CA ALA A 219 -4.20 -12.80 8.23
C ALA A 219 -4.60 -13.89 9.23
N VAL A 220 -4.89 -15.11 8.74
CA VAL A 220 -5.38 -16.21 9.59
C VAL A 220 -4.26 -17.16 10.02
N VAL A 221 -3.25 -17.38 9.18
CA VAL A 221 -2.14 -18.30 9.47
C VAL A 221 -0.95 -17.54 10.04
N HIS A 222 -0.49 -17.97 11.21
CA HIS A 222 0.73 -17.44 11.83
C HIS A 222 1.97 -18.21 11.33
N PHE A 223 2.78 -17.56 10.50
CA PHE A 223 4.03 -18.15 9.99
C PHE A 223 5.20 -17.85 10.95
N LYS A 224 5.74 -18.89 11.59
CA LYS A 224 6.87 -18.80 12.53
C LYS A 224 8.24 -18.68 11.82
N ARG A 225 8.32 -17.88 10.79
CA ARG A 225 9.56 -17.65 10.00
C ARG A 225 9.91 -16.18 9.99
N SER A 226 11.19 -15.86 9.76
CA SER A 226 11.62 -14.46 9.68
C SER A 226 10.91 -13.72 8.54
N PRO A 227 10.61 -12.42 8.72
CA PRO A 227 10.00 -11.62 7.65
C PRO A 227 10.82 -11.65 6.35
N GLN A 228 12.15 -11.59 6.44
CA GLN A 228 13.03 -11.64 5.26
C GLN A 228 12.90 -12.95 4.49
N PHE A 229 12.81 -14.08 5.17
CA PHE A 229 12.58 -15.39 4.53
C PHE A 229 11.25 -15.42 3.79
N LEU A 230 10.17 -14.99 4.43
CA LEU A 230 8.83 -14.96 3.83
C LEU A 230 8.76 -13.99 2.65
N LEU A 231 9.40 -12.81 2.76
CA LEU A 231 9.51 -11.85 1.67
C LEU A 231 10.28 -12.44 0.47
N SER A 232 11.40 -13.13 0.73
CA SER A 232 12.17 -13.79 -0.32
C SER A 232 11.35 -14.90 -1.01
N CYS A 233 10.64 -15.73 -0.25
CA CYS A 233 9.75 -16.75 -0.82
C CYS A 233 8.65 -16.13 -1.70
N SER A 234 8.02 -15.06 -1.25
CA SER A 234 7.00 -14.33 -2.00
C SER A 234 7.55 -13.80 -3.32
N LEU A 235 8.72 -13.16 -3.31
CA LEU A 235 9.35 -12.62 -4.52
C LEU A 235 9.79 -13.71 -5.50
N ILE A 236 10.39 -14.81 -5.00
CA ILE A 236 10.80 -15.94 -5.85
C ILE A 236 9.57 -16.58 -6.50
N ALA A 237 8.52 -16.84 -5.73
CA ALA A 237 7.27 -17.38 -6.26
C ALA A 237 6.65 -16.43 -7.31
N THR A 238 6.66 -15.11 -7.05
CA THR A 238 6.17 -14.11 -8.00
C THR A 238 6.97 -14.13 -9.30
N ALA A 239 8.30 -14.19 -9.23
CA ALA A 239 9.14 -14.30 -10.42
C ALA A 239 8.84 -15.56 -11.24
N VAL A 240 8.69 -16.70 -10.58
CA VAL A 240 8.32 -17.97 -11.23
C VAL A 240 6.95 -17.87 -11.90
N PHE A 241 5.97 -17.26 -11.23
CA PHE A 241 4.63 -17.10 -11.79
C PHE A 241 4.56 -16.09 -12.94
N ILE A 242 5.37 -15.02 -12.91
CA ILE A 242 5.49 -14.11 -14.06
C ILE A 242 6.07 -14.87 -15.28
N LEU A 243 7.16 -15.63 -15.10
CA LEU A 243 7.74 -16.44 -16.16
C LEU A 243 6.74 -17.48 -16.70
N ALA A 244 6.12 -18.24 -15.82
CA ALA A 244 5.11 -19.22 -16.21
C ALA A 244 3.92 -18.56 -16.94
N GLY A 245 3.52 -17.36 -16.49
CA GLY A 245 2.43 -16.59 -17.08
C GLY A 245 2.73 -16.08 -18.50
N VAL A 246 3.97 -15.72 -18.77
CA VAL A 246 4.40 -15.26 -20.10
C VAL A 246 4.68 -16.42 -21.05
N PHE A 247 5.27 -17.53 -20.58
CA PHE A 247 5.77 -18.59 -21.45
C PHE A 247 4.90 -19.87 -21.47
N ILE A 248 4.05 -20.10 -20.46
CA ILE A 248 3.24 -21.32 -20.34
C ILE A 248 1.75 -21.00 -20.50
N HIS A 249 1.17 -20.23 -19.57
CA HIS A 249 -0.26 -19.93 -19.59
C HIS A 249 -0.56 -18.63 -18.81
N PRO A 250 -1.35 -17.69 -19.37
CA PRO A 250 -1.59 -16.38 -18.75
C PRO A 250 -2.30 -16.40 -17.40
N LEU A 251 -2.95 -17.51 -17.04
CA LEU A 251 -3.55 -17.66 -15.71
C LEU A 251 -2.52 -17.56 -14.58
N PHE A 252 -1.25 -17.92 -14.84
CA PHE A 252 -0.18 -17.72 -13.87
C PHE A 252 0.11 -16.22 -13.64
N LEU A 253 -0.09 -15.34 -14.64
CA LEU A 253 -0.02 -13.89 -14.42
C LEU A 253 -1.12 -13.40 -13.47
N ALA A 254 -2.34 -13.91 -13.61
CA ALA A 254 -3.40 -13.60 -12.65
C ALA A 254 -3.06 -14.16 -11.24
N ALA A 255 -2.50 -15.36 -11.17
CA ALA A 255 -2.10 -15.99 -9.92
C ALA A 255 -0.87 -15.33 -9.24
N THR A 256 -0.12 -14.46 -9.94
CA THR A 256 0.92 -13.63 -9.28
C THR A 256 0.32 -12.77 -8.17
N GLY A 257 -0.96 -12.40 -8.27
CA GLY A 257 -1.66 -11.71 -7.19
C GLY A 257 -1.54 -12.43 -5.85
N PHE A 258 -1.65 -13.76 -5.83
CA PHE A 258 -1.51 -14.56 -4.62
C PHE A 258 -0.08 -14.56 -4.07
N THR A 259 0.92 -14.66 -4.93
CA THR A 259 2.32 -14.78 -4.53
C THR A 259 2.91 -13.46 -4.03
N ILE A 260 2.52 -12.32 -4.63
CA ILE A 260 2.99 -10.98 -4.22
C ILE A 260 2.19 -10.40 -3.04
N ALA A 261 0.96 -10.86 -2.84
CA ALA A 261 0.02 -10.34 -1.85
C ALA A 261 0.56 -10.15 -0.43
N PRO A 262 1.31 -11.09 0.16
CA PRO A 262 1.81 -10.97 1.52
C PRO A 262 3.00 -10.02 1.63
N PHE A 263 3.63 -9.61 0.53
CA PHE A 263 4.86 -8.83 0.55
C PHE A 263 4.68 -7.49 1.29
N TYR A 264 3.67 -6.72 0.92
CA TYR A 264 3.45 -5.39 1.49
C TYR A 264 3.21 -5.41 3.01
N PRO A 265 2.26 -6.19 3.56
CA PRO A 265 2.05 -6.27 5.00
C PRO A 265 3.25 -6.86 5.77
N LEU A 266 3.97 -7.81 5.19
CA LEU A 266 5.19 -8.36 5.77
C LEU A 266 6.31 -7.32 5.86
N ALA A 267 6.50 -6.53 4.80
CA ALA A 267 7.52 -5.48 4.75
C ALA A 267 7.23 -4.39 5.80
N ILE A 268 5.96 -3.96 5.95
CA ILE A 268 5.58 -3.00 7.01
C ILE A 268 5.80 -3.61 8.40
N SER A 269 5.45 -4.87 8.61
CA SER A 269 5.70 -5.57 9.86
C SER A 269 7.19 -5.58 10.20
N TRP A 270 8.04 -5.87 9.21
CA TRP A 270 9.49 -5.83 9.37
C TRP A 270 10.00 -4.42 9.67
N ILE A 271 9.60 -3.41 8.90
CA ILE A 271 9.94 -2.00 9.11
C ILE A 271 9.54 -1.55 10.52
N SER A 272 8.35 -1.92 10.99
CA SER A 272 7.87 -1.56 12.32
C SER A 272 8.69 -2.21 13.45
N SER A 273 9.31 -3.34 13.19
CA SER A 273 10.18 -4.03 14.14
C SER A 273 11.60 -3.48 14.13
N GLU A 274 12.10 -3.05 12.96
CA GLU A 274 13.42 -2.42 12.83
C GLU A 274 13.46 -0.98 13.34
N PHE A 275 12.37 -0.21 13.17
CA PHE A 275 12.29 1.21 13.51
C PHE A 275 11.11 1.54 14.43
N PRO A 276 10.96 0.91 15.60
CA PRO A 276 9.79 1.09 16.45
C PRO A 276 9.64 2.53 16.96
N GLN A 277 10.74 3.27 17.10
CA GLN A 277 10.75 4.66 17.56
C GLN A 277 10.57 5.68 16.43
N ASP A 278 10.93 5.32 15.18
CA ASP A 278 10.89 6.18 13.99
C ASP A 278 9.89 5.66 12.93
N LEU A 279 8.88 4.90 13.36
CA LEU A 279 7.92 4.26 12.45
C LEU A 279 7.19 5.27 11.56
N ASP A 280 6.79 6.42 12.11
CA ASP A 280 6.12 7.50 11.36
C ASP A 280 6.98 8.00 10.19
N ALA A 281 8.30 8.13 10.42
CA ALA A 281 9.23 8.54 9.38
C ALA A 281 9.45 7.44 8.33
N ALA A 282 9.62 6.19 8.78
CA ALA A 282 9.85 5.05 7.90
C ALA A 282 8.65 4.80 6.96
N VAL A 283 7.42 4.82 7.49
CA VAL A 283 6.21 4.67 6.68
C VAL A 283 6.00 5.87 5.75
N SER A 284 6.33 7.10 6.18
CA SER A 284 6.28 8.27 5.29
C SER A 284 7.26 8.18 4.12
N TYR A 285 8.50 7.69 4.35
CA TYR A 285 9.46 7.44 3.26
C TYR A 285 8.95 6.36 2.31
N MET A 286 8.38 5.29 2.85
CA MET A 286 7.80 4.22 2.06
C MET A 286 6.71 4.74 1.12
N MET A 287 5.74 5.49 1.63
CA MET A 287 4.65 6.06 0.81
C MET A 287 5.16 7.05 -0.24
N ALA A 288 6.20 7.85 0.09
CA ALA A 288 6.80 8.78 -0.87
C ALA A 288 7.55 8.04 -1.98
N THR A 289 8.32 7.01 -1.64
CA THR A 289 9.03 6.19 -2.64
C THR A 289 8.08 5.37 -3.48
N ASP A 290 6.97 4.85 -2.92
CA ASP A 290 5.93 4.15 -3.68
C ASP A 290 5.33 5.07 -4.74
N SER A 291 4.92 6.28 -4.38
CA SER A 291 4.35 7.25 -5.32
C SER A 291 5.33 7.58 -6.46
N LEU A 292 6.60 7.82 -6.13
CA LEU A 292 7.63 8.12 -7.12
C LEU A 292 7.91 6.91 -8.03
N MET A 293 8.04 5.72 -7.43
CA MET A 293 8.32 4.49 -8.17
C MET A 293 7.18 4.14 -9.13
N LEU A 294 5.92 4.33 -8.73
CA LEU A 294 4.76 4.12 -9.59
C LEU A 294 4.73 5.09 -10.78
N ILE A 295 5.12 6.35 -10.60
CA ILE A 295 5.26 7.30 -11.71
C ILE A 295 6.33 6.81 -12.69
N ILE A 296 7.51 6.44 -12.19
CA ILE A 296 8.62 5.93 -13.02
C ILE A 296 8.20 4.65 -13.74
N MET A 297 7.56 3.73 -13.03
CA MET A 297 7.08 2.47 -13.59
C MET A 297 6.06 2.70 -14.71
N HIS A 298 5.02 3.52 -14.47
CA HIS A 298 3.98 3.74 -15.49
C HIS A 298 4.53 4.41 -16.76
N LEU A 299 5.42 5.40 -16.60
CA LEU A 299 6.07 6.06 -17.74
C LEU A 299 7.04 5.12 -18.48
N GLY A 300 7.85 4.39 -17.71
CA GLY A 300 8.84 3.45 -18.26
C GLY A 300 8.17 2.29 -19.01
N ILE A 301 7.23 1.61 -18.37
CA ILE A 301 6.52 0.46 -18.97
C ILE A 301 5.64 0.92 -20.15
N GLY A 302 5.03 2.13 -20.08
CA GLY A 302 4.32 2.70 -21.22
C GLY A 302 5.22 2.81 -22.44
N LYS A 303 6.37 3.45 -22.27
CA LYS A 303 7.36 3.61 -23.36
C LYS A 303 7.94 2.28 -23.84
N LEU A 304 8.20 1.35 -22.95
CA LEU A 304 8.69 0.00 -23.30
C LEU A 304 7.63 -0.78 -24.10
N THR A 305 6.35 -0.65 -23.76
CA THR A 305 5.24 -1.26 -24.51
C THR A 305 5.12 -0.69 -25.93
N ASP A 306 5.48 0.60 -26.11
CA ASP A 306 5.45 1.24 -27.43
C ASP A 306 6.67 0.88 -28.29
N LEU A 307 7.83 0.65 -27.66
CA LEU A 307 9.09 0.32 -28.37
C LEU A 307 9.24 -1.18 -28.64
N PHE A 308 8.70 -2.01 -27.78
CA PHE A 308 8.78 -3.46 -27.81
C PHE A 308 7.37 -4.06 -27.84
N SER A 309 7.22 -5.32 -27.47
CA SER A 309 5.92 -5.95 -27.27
C SER A 309 5.42 -5.79 -25.82
N ILE A 310 4.10 -5.92 -25.62
CA ILE A 310 3.54 -5.98 -24.28
C ILE A 310 4.07 -7.19 -23.49
N GLN A 311 4.40 -8.28 -24.18
CA GLN A 311 4.98 -9.49 -23.58
C GLN A 311 6.37 -9.21 -23.01
N GLU A 312 7.23 -8.52 -23.76
CA GLU A 312 8.55 -8.10 -23.29
C GLU A 312 8.44 -7.08 -22.16
N ALA A 313 7.49 -6.13 -22.26
CA ALA A 313 7.22 -5.17 -21.19
C ALA A 313 6.82 -5.87 -19.87
N MET A 314 6.06 -6.97 -19.92
CA MET A 314 5.73 -7.77 -18.72
C MET A 314 6.97 -8.40 -18.07
N LEU A 315 7.97 -8.80 -18.84
CA LEU A 315 9.21 -9.38 -18.31
C LEU A 315 10.08 -8.36 -17.56
N TRP A 316 9.96 -7.06 -17.85
CA TRP A 316 10.65 -6.04 -17.05
C TRP A 316 10.23 -6.01 -15.59
N GLY A 317 9.03 -6.54 -15.26
CA GLY A 317 8.61 -6.77 -13.89
C GLY A 317 9.54 -7.69 -13.09
N LEU A 318 10.20 -8.64 -13.78
CA LEU A 318 11.21 -9.49 -13.15
C LEU A 318 12.40 -8.67 -12.65
N GLY A 319 12.75 -7.58 -13.35
CA GLY A 319 13.80 -6.66 -12.89
C GLY A 319 13.46 -6.03 -11.54
N PHE A 320 12.22 -5.55 -11.37
CA PHE A 320 11.76 -5.00 -10.09
C PHE A 320 11.79 -6.06 -8.99
N VAL A 321 11.29 -7.27 -9.28
CA VAL A 321 11.28 -8.40 -8.32
C VAL A 321 12.70 -8.81 -7.97
N ALA A 322 13.61 -8.94 -8.93
CA ALA A 322 15.00 -9.36 -8.72
C ALA A 322 15.77 -8.34 -7.87
N ILE A 323 15.65 -7.04 -8.17
CA ILE A 323 16.31 -5.98 -7.39
C ILE A 323 15.75 -5.97 -5.97
N SER A 324 14.42 -6.06 -5.79
CA SER A 324 13.80 -6.13 -4.47
C SER A 324 14.29 -7.36 -3.69
N LEU A 325 14.40 -8.53 -4.32
CA LEU A 325 14.93 -9.77 -3.71
C LEU A 325 16.40 -9.61 -3.27
N CYS A 326 17.23 -9.02 -4.09
CA CYS A 326 18.62 -8.70 -3.73
C CYS A 326 18.67 -7.76 -2.52
N MET A 327 17.79 -6.75 -2.48
CA MET A 327 17.72 -5.80 -1.37
C MET A 327 17.24 -6.45 -0.07
N VAL A 328 16.24 -7.33 -0.10
CA VAL A 328 15.78 -8.10 1.08
C VAL A 328 16.96 -8.86 1.71
N ASN A 329 17.74 -9.55 0.89
CA ASN A 329 18.81 -10.40 1.37
C ASN A 329 20.11 -9.64 1.75
N SER A 330 20.35 -8.47 1.15
CA SER A 330 21.53 -7.65 1.46
C SER A 330 21.35 -6.71 2.65
N PHE A 331 20.12 -6.46 3.12
CA PHE A 331 19.87 -5.51 4.21
C PHE A 331 20.67 -5.79 5.47
N THR A 332 20.67 -7.05 5.94
CA THR A 332 21.39 -7.44 7.15
C THR A 332 22.92 -7.32 7.00
N LEU A 333 23.45 -7.51 5.79
CA LEU A 333 24.86 -7.35 5.48
C LEU A 333 25.27 -5.87 5.49
N LEU A 334 24.43 -5.01 4.90
CA LEU A 334 24.72 -3.58 4.74
C LEU A 334 24.48 -2.77 6.02
N PHE A 335 23.47 -3.16 6.81
CA PHE A 335 23.00 -2.39 7.97
C PHE A 335 23.06 -3.18 9.28
N ARG A 336 23.93 -4.21 9.37
CA ARG A 336 24.10 -5.04 10.56
C ARG A 336 24.32 -4.15 11.78
N ARG A 337 23.31 -4.01 12.63
CA ARG A 337 23.46 -3.36 13.93
C ARG A 337 24.10 -4.34 14.88
N GLN A 338 25.09 -3.86 15.67
CA GLN A 338 25.57 -4.60 16.83
C GLN A 338 24.39 -4.99 17.73
N PRO A 339 24.42 -6.17 18.37
CA PRO A 339 23.36 -6.63 19.25
C PRO A 339 23.01 -5.51 20.24
N ARG A 340 21.73 -5.18 20.34
CA ARG A 340 21.22 -4.22 21.34
C ARG A 340 21.58 -4.76 22.72
N PRO A 341 22.14 -3.95 23.65
CA PRO A 341 22.18 -4.32 25.04
C PRO A 341 20.73 -4.59 25.47
N VAL A 342 20.50 -5.77 25.99
CA VAL A 342 19.21 -6.13 26.64
C VAL A 342 19.04 -5.10 27.76
N LEU A 343 18.07 -4.20 27.63
CA LEU A 343 17.63 -3.36 28.73
C LEU A 343 17.16 -4.33 29.81
N GLN A 344 17.97 -4.52 30.84
CA GLN A 344 17.56 -5.19 32.06
C GLN A 344 16.29 -4.49 32.53
N GLU A 345 15.18 -5.22 32.60
CA GLU A 345 13.99 -4.80 33.28
C GLU A 345 14.42 -4.34 34.69
N ALA A 346 14.33 -3.02 34.91
CA ALA A 346 14.48 -2.48 36.24
C ALA A 346 13.35 -3.08 37.05
N THR A 347 13.67 -4.10 37.85
CA THR A 347 12.84 -4.64 38.91
C THR A 347 12.48 -3.48 39.85
N VAL A 348 11.30 -2.92 39.62
CA VAL A 348 10.66 -2.05 40.60
C VAL A 348 10.26 -2.97 41.77
N LYS A 349 11.03 -2.84 42.84
CA LYS A 349 10.64 -3.36 44.17
C LYS A 349 9.53 -2.51 44.74
#